data_4f718e36daf3faa2685c14f88ec51b48
#
_entry.id   4f718e36daf3faa2685c14f88ec51b48
#
_cell.length_a   1.000
_cell.length_b   1.000
_cell.length_c   1.000
_cell.angle_alpha   90.00
_cell.angle_beta   90.00
_cell.angle_gamma   90.00
#
_symmetry.space_group_name_H-M   'P 1'
#
loop_
_entity.id
_entity.type
_entity.pdbx_description
1 polymer ?
#
loop_
_entity_poly.entity_id
_entity_poly.type
_entity_poly.pdbx_seq_one_letter_code
_entity_poly.pdbx_strand_id
1 'polypeptide(L)'
;MNYRGVYATLTLNFVITAVAFVTIFILLFSTSFYDPQMTLINLKKMTDGLPYGYLGIIAAMQFAVWFFLGIEGGALAAEECRSTSRALPLGTMIGLSVLLIGATTTWFVCSGLVPAEKLGESAYPLYDAALATGKLYVIIALFVGTIMACLASANGCINDASRAWFAMSRDGLIPPIFAKTHPKYKTPYRATVFLLPISMAFAFTGMLDQVVTFSIFSALMVYVLTVIMMFWFRKMYPLGTIERGYVAPIHPVPALIAAVLIGMTLLGMYLGYWINILGGVAFYFLASVWFLKRRLKFIDKSQFLKAGTQKWPKPKEL
;
A
#
# COMPACT_ATOMS: atom_id res chain seq x y z
N MET A 1 4.24 12.17 15.82
CA MET A 1 4.36 12.97 14.61
C MET A 1 3.00 13.24 14.00
N ASN A 2 2.20 12.24 13.66
CA ASN A 2 0.85 12.39 13.06
C ASN A 2 -0.11 13.29 13.86
N TYR A 3 0.10 13.44 15.17
CA TYR A 3 -0.66 14.34 16.02
C TYR A 3 -0.33 15.82 15.77
N ARG A 4 0.93 16.16 15.43
CA ARG A 4 1.42 17.55 15.33
C ARG A 4 1.26 18.20 13.96
N GLY A 5 0.96 17.44 12.92
CA GLY A 5 0.70 17.98 11.59
C GLY A 5 1.34 17.17 10.47
N VAL A 6 0.75 17.31 9.30
CA VAL A 6 1.06 16.52 8.11
C VAL A 6 2.43 16.87 7.53
N TYR A 7 2.75 18.14 7.46
CA TYR A 7 4.03 18.58 6.90
C TYR A 7 5.22 17.93 7.64
N ALA A 8 5.22 17.99 8.98
CA ALA A 8 6.27 17.36 9.79
C ALA A 8 6.30 15.83 9.61
N THR A 9 5.13 15.19 9.51
CA THR A 9 5.01 13.75 9.28
C THR A 9 5.56 13.32 7.93
N LEU A 10 5.19 14.01 6.86
CA LEU A 10 5.63 13.67 5.50
C LEU A 10 7.11 13.98 5.29
N THR A 11 7.61 15.10 5.83
CA THR A 11 9.05 15.43 5.76
C THR A 11 9.88 14.38 6.49
N LEU A 12 9.48 13.98 7.69
CA LEU A 12 10.16 12.93 8.43
C LEU A 12 10.15 11.62 7.65
N ASN A 13 8.98 11.21 7.14
CA ASN A 13 8.87 9.99 6.34
C ASN A 13 9.78 10.03 5.13
N PHE A 14 9.85 11.14 4.43
CA PHE A 14 10.74 11.29 3.28
C PHE A 14 12.21 11.08 3.67
N VAL A 15 12.68 11.72 4.75
CA VAL A 15 14.07 11.58 5.22
C VAL A 15 14.36 10.15 5.63
N ILE A 16 13.49 9.53 6.43
CA ILE A 16 13.70 8.16 6.93
C ILE A 16 13.67 7.16 5.75
N THR A 17 12.75 7.33 4.80
CA THR A 17 12.67 6.49 3.61
C THR A 17 13.92 6.64 2.74
N ALA A 18 14.41 7.87 2.55
CA ALA A 18 15.64 8.11 1.80
C ALA A 18 16.85 7.40 2.44
N VAL A 19 16.98 7.44 3.77
CA VAL A 19 18.02 6.69 4.50
C VAL A 19 17.87 5.19 4.25
N ALA A 20 16.67 4.63 4.35
CA ALA A 20 16.41 3.21 4.10
C ALA A 20 16.80 2.80 2.67
N PHE A 21 16.49 3.62 1.67
CA PHE A 21 16.89 3.37 0.27
C PHE A 21 18.40 3.39 0.10
N VAL A 22 19.09 4.35 0.69
CA VAL A 22 20.57 4.43 0.64
C VAL A 22 21.21 3.15 1.17
N THR A 23 20.66 2.54 2.22
CA THR A 23 21.21 1.29 2.77
C THR A 23 21.09 0.10 1.82
N ILE A 24 19.99 0.03 1.03
CA ILE A 24 19.82 -0.99 -0.01
C ILE A 24 20.85 -0.80 -1.13
N PHE A 25 21.10 0.43 -1.54
CA PHE A 25 22.16 0.72 -2.52
C PHE A 25 23.55 0.43 -1.98
N ILE A 26 23.84 0.70 -0.71
CA ILE A 26 25.10 0.28 -0.08
C ILE A 26 25.28 -1.23 -0.19
N LEU A 27 24.25 -2.01 0.08
CA LEU A 27 24.27 -3.46 -0.07
C LEU A 27 24.56 -3.85 -1.53
N LEU A 28 23.82 -3.30 -2.49
CA LEU A 28 24.01 -3.55 -3.92
C LEU A 28 25.44 -3.28 -4.37
N PHE A 29 25.97 -2.10 -4.11
CA PHE A 29 27.30 -1.71 -4.54
C PHE A 29 28.44 -2.43 -3.78
N SER A 30 28.18 -2.86 -2.56
CA SER A 30 29.20 -3.57 -1.76
C SER A 30 29.38 -5.04 -2.14
N THR A 31 28.42 -5.62 -2.88
CA THR A 31 28.37 -7.09 -3.04
C THR A 31 28.12 -7.53 -4.48
N SER A 32 27.02 -7.10 -5.10
CA SER A 32 26.56 -7.71 -6.35
C SER A 32 27.45 -7.45 -7.56
N PHE A 33 28.23 -6.35 -7.56
CA PHE A 33 29.16 -6.03 -8.63
C PHE A 33 30.58 -6.51 -8.37
N TYR A 34 30.93 -6.82 -7.13
CA TYR A 34 32.29 -7.17 -6.72
C TYR A 34 32.52 -8.66 -6.51
N ASP A 35 31.46 -9.47 -6.49
CA ASP A 35 31.52 -10.93 -6.46
C ASP A 35 30.62 -11.53 -7.55
N PRO A 36 31.02 -11.43 -8.84
CA PRO A 36 30.20 -11.88 -9.96
C PRO A 36 29.94 -13.39 -9.97
N GLN A 37 30.86 -14.19 -9.43
CA GLN A 37 30.73 -15.66 -9.46
C GLN A 37 29.57 -16.11 -8.57
N MET A 38 29.47 -15.58 -7.35
CA MET A 38 28.42 -15.93 -6.41
C MET A 38 27.04 -15.52 -6.93
N THR A 39 26.94 -14.30 -7.46
CA THR A 39 25.69 -13.77 -8.03
C THR A 39 25.22 -14.57 -9.24
N LEU A 40 26.12 -14.90 -10.18
CA LEU A 40 25.78 -15.64 -11.38
C LEU A 40 25.31 -17.07 -11.09
N ILE A 41 25.97 -17.77 -10.16
CA ILE A 41 25.60 -19.15 -9.80
C ILE A 41 24.19 -19.17 -9.16
N ASN A 42 23.90 -18.27 -8.24
CA ASN A 42 22.62 -18.24 -7.56
C ASN A 42 21.48 -17.84 -8.52
N LEU A 43 21.67 -16.80 -9.33
CA LEU A 43 20.68 -16.37 -10.31
C LEU A 43 20.43 -17.43 -11.38
N LYS A 44 21.48 -18.14 -11.84
CA LYS A 44 21.31 -19.23 -12.80
C LYS A 44 20.47 -20.37 -12.22
N LYS A 45 20.71 -20.77 -10.98
CA LYS A 45 19.88 -21.77 -10.31
C LYS A 45 18.40 -21.38 -10.20
N MET A 46 18.11 -20.08 -10.01
CA MET A 46 16.73 -19.59 -10.00
C MET A 46 16.03 -19.66 -11.35
N THR A 47 16.81 -19.58 -12.45
CA THR A 47 16.26 -19.64 -13.82
C THR A 47 16.15 -21.05 -14.37
N ASP A 48 16.80 -22.04 -13.74
CA ASP A 48 16.83 -23.44 -14.21
C ASP A 48 15.49 -24.19 -14.05
N GLY A 49 14.45 -23.53 -13.60
CA GLY A 49 13.08 -24.07 -13.53
C GLY A 49 12.17 -23.29 -12.59
N LEU A 50 10.89 -23.61 -12.70
CA LEU A 50 9.86 -23.13 -11.77
C LEU A 50 9.59 -24.25 -10.76
N PRO A 51 10.13 -24.20 -9.53
CA PRO A 51 10.04 -25.30 -8.57
C PRO A 51 8.58 -25.69 -8.23
N TYR A 52 7.66 -24.72 -8.32
CA TYR A 52 6.22 -24.92 -8.09
C TYR A 52 5.38 -24.70 -9.36
N GLY A 53 6.01 -24.68 -10.55
CA GLY A 53 5.33 -24.43 -11.83
C GLY A 53 4.65 -23.05 -11.91
N TYR A 54 3.76 -22.89 -12.88
CA TYR A 54 3.00 -21.64 -13.07
C TYR A 54 2.06 -21.30 -11.90
N LEU A 55 1.54 -22.30 -11.19
CA LEU A 55 0.71 -22.07 -10.00
C LEU A 55 1.49 -21.43 -8.87
N GLY A 56 2.78 -21.72 -8.75
CA GLY A 56 3.68 -21.06 -7.80
C GLY A 56 3.81 -19.56 -8.06
N ILE A 57 3.86 -19.14 -9.32
CA ILE A 57 3.87 -17.71 -9.68
C ILE A 57 2.58 -17.05 -9.22
N ILE A 58 1.42 -17.66 -9.50
CA ILE A 58 0.11 -17.12 -9.09
C ILE A 58 0.02 -17.03 -7.56
N ALA A 59 0.47 -18.06 -6.84
CA ALA A 59 0.48 -18.07 -5.37
C ALA A 59 1.42 -16.98 -4.79
N ALA A 60 2.52 -16.66 -5.48
CA ALA A 60 3.46 -15.63 -5.04
C ALA A 60 2.98 -14.19 -5.32
N MET A 61 2.02 -13.98 -6.23
CA MET A 61 1.56 -12.64 -6.63
C MET A 61 1.08 -11.79 -5.44
N GLN A 62 0.48 -12.40 -4.42
CA GLN A 62 0.04 -11.69 -3.22
C GLN A 62 1.20 -10.97 -2.50
N PHE A 63 2.36 -11.61 -2.42
CA PHE A 63 3.54 -11.02 -1.80
C PHE A 63 4.12 -9.88 -2.66
N ALA A 64 4.02 -9.98 -3.99
CA ALA A 64 4.38 -8.89 -4.88
C ALA A 64 3.48 -7.66 -4.67
N VAL A 65 2.18 -7.84 -4.47
CA VAL A 65 1.25 -6.75 -4.15
C VAL A 65 1.65 -6.02 -2.87
N TRP A 66 2.19 -6.73 -1.88
CA TRP A 66 2.63 -6.13 -0.62
C TRP A 66 3.67 -5.02 -0.80
N PHE A 67 4.57 -5.15 -1.78
CA PHE A 67 5.56 -4.10 -2.08
C PHE A 67 4.92 -2.77 -2.51
N PHE A 68 3.74 -2.82 -3.09
CA PHE A 68 3.05 -1.65 -3.65
C PHE A 68 1.87 -1.17 -2.81
N LEU A 69 1.59 -1.85 -1.70
CA LEU A 69 0.52 -1.49 -0.78
C LEU A 69 0.82 -0.16 -0.11
N GLY A 70 -0.19 0.73 -0.05
CA GLY A 70 -0.06 2.07 0.53
C GLY A 70 0.15 3.18 -0.51
N ILE A 71 0.30 2.85 -1.81
CA ILE A 71 0.42 3.86 -2.87
C ILE A 71 -0.84 4.74 -2.98
N GLU A 72 -1.98 4.20 -2.57
CA GLU A 72 -3.26 4.89 -2.45
C GLU A 72 -3.25 6.01 -1.40
N GLY A 73 -2.32 5.97 -0.44
CA GLY A 73 -2.16 7.00 0.59
C GLY A 73 -1.96 8.41 0.02
N GLY A 74 -1.37 8.50 -1.18
CA GLY A 74 -1.28 9.77 -1.90
C GLY A 74 -2.63 10.42 -2.15
N ALA A 75 -3.68 9.65 -2.45
CA ALA A 75 -5.03 10.17 -2.65
C ALA A 75 -5.66 10.70 -1.35
N LEU A 76 -5.32 10.14 -0.21
CA LEU A 76 -5.79 10.60 1.11
C LEU A 76 -5.17 11.94 1.53
N ALA A 77 -4.06 12.34 0.91
CA ALA A 77 -3.41 13.64 1.10
C ALA A 77 -3.88 14.71 0.10
N ALA A 78 -4.86 14.41 -0.75
CA ALA A 78 -5.31 15.28 -1.83
C ALA A 78 -5.77 16.68 -1.34
N GLU A 79 -6.47 16.74 -0.20
CA GLU A 79 -6.98 17.98 0.39
C GLU A 79 -5.87 18.94 0.84
N GLU A 80 -4.63 18.47 0.95
CA GLU A 80 -3.47 19.25 1.41
C GLU A 80 -2.52 19.64 0.25
N CYS A 81 -2.79 19.12 -0.95
CA CYS A 81 -1.99 19.44 -2.13
C CYS A 81 -2.39 20.80 -2.71
N ARG A 82 -1.38 21.63 -3.03
CA ARG A 82 -1.61 22.93 -3.70
C ARG A 82 -2.18 22.78 -5.11
N SER A 83 -1.83 21.71 -5.82
CA SER A 83 -2.28 21.41 -7.18
C SER A 83 -2.54 19.90 -7.31
N THR A 84 -3.75 19.47 -6.94
CA THR A 84 -4.15 18.07 -6.95
C THR A 84 -4.10 17.47 -8.36
N SER A 85 -4.46 18.23 -9.39
CA SER A 85 -4.51 17.78 -10.78
C SER A 85 -3.15 17.37 -11.36
N ARG A 86 -2.05 17.93 -10.88
CA ARG A 86 -0.67 17.62 -11.30
C ARG A 86 0.11 16.84 -10.24
N ALA A 87 0.04 17.29 -8.99
CA ALA A 87 0.87 16.72 -7.92
C ALA A 87 0.54 15.27 -7.62
N LEU A 88 -0.75 14.88 -7.60
CA LEU A 88 -1.14 13.51 -7.31
C LEU A 88 -0.71 12.52 -8.41
N PRO A 89 -1.05 12.71 -9.69
CA PRO A 89 -0.61 11.76 -10.72
C PRO A 89 0.90 11.66 -10.81
N LEU A 90 1.60 12.79 -10.80
CA LEU A 90 3.06 12.81 -10.89
C LEU A 90 3.72 12.16 -9.67
N GLY A 91 3.26 12.50 -8.47
CA GLY A 91 3.77 11.91 -7.22
C GLY A 91 3.56 10.41 -7.16
N THR A 92 2.37 9.94 -7.59
CA THR A 92 2.06 8.50 -7.66
C THR A 92 2.97 7.79 -8.67
N MET A 93 3.18 8.36 -9.86
CA MET A 93 4.05 7.75 -10.87
C MET A 93 5.51 7.71 -10.43
N ILE A 94 6.03 8.78 -9.83
CA ILE A 94 7.39 8.81 -9.29
C ILE A 94 7.51 7.80 -8.15
N GLY A 95 6.57 7.78 -7.21
CA GLY A 95 6.56 6.83 -6.09
C GLY A 95 6.54 5.38 -6.57
N LEU A 96 5.71 5.06 -7.56
CA LEU A 96 5.65 3.74 -8.18
C LEU A 96 6.98 3.35 -8.83
N SER A 97 7.61 4.28 -9.56
CA SER A 97 8.91 4.04 -10.20
C SER A 97 10.01 3.77 -9.17
N VAL A 98 10.05 4.55 -8.09
CA VAL A 98 11.00 4.36 -6.98
C VAL A 98 10.78 3.02 -6.30
N LEU A 99 9.53 2.65 -6.04
CA LEU A 99 9.18 1.34 -5.47
C LEU A 99 9.62 0.19 -6.39
N LEU A 100 9.38 0.30 -7.69
CA LEU A 100 9.77 -0.71 -8.66
C LEU A 100 11.28 -0.90 -8.69
N ILE A 101 12.05 0.18 -8.70
CA ILE A 101 13.52 0.14 -8.63
C ILE A 101 13.96 -0.52 -7.31
N GLY A 102 13.38 -0.11 -6.18
CA GLY A 102 13.71 -0.68 -4.88
C GLY A 102 13.39 -2.17 -4.78
N ALA A 103 12.20 -2.59 -5.22
CA ALA A 103 11.78 -3.99 -5.23
C ALA A 103 12.70 -4.85 -6.13
N THR A 104 12.98 -4.38 -7.34
CA THR A 104 13.88 -5.09 -8.28
C THR A 104 15.29 -5.20 -7.73
N THR A 105 15.81 -4.12 -7.16
CA THR A 105 17.13 -4.10 -6.53
C THR A 105 17.21 -5.08 -5.36
N THR A 106 16.22 -5.05 -4.47
CA THR A 106 16.16 -5.96 -3.31
C THR A 106 16.09 -7.42 -3.76
N TRP A 107 15.23 -7.72 -4.72
CA TRP A 107 15.14 -9.07 -5.30
C TRP A 107 16.46 -9.53 -5.89
N PHE A 108 17.09 -8.70 -6.73
CA PHE A 108 18.34 -9.03 -7.38
C PHE A 108 19.47 -9.28 -6.38
N VAL A 109 19.61 -8.42 -5.38
CA VAL A 109 20.67 -8.54 -4.36
C VAL A 109 20.45 -9.78 -3.48
N CYS A 110 19.26 -9.97 -2.95
CA CYS A 110 18.98 -11.13 -2.10
C CYS A 110 19.15 -12.44 -2.85
N SER A 111 18.60 -12.54 -4.05
CA SER A 111 18.69 -13.75 -4.88
C SER A 111 20.10 -14.02 -5.38
N GLY A 112 20.93 -12.99 -5.58
CA GLY A 112 22.34 -13.16 -5.98
C GLY A 112 23.23 -13.61 -4.84
N LEU A 113 22.95 -13.19 -3.61
CA LEU A 113 23.80 -13.46 -2.46
C LEU A 113 23.45 -14.75 -1.72
N VAL A 114 22.17 -15.11 -1.68
CA VAL A 114 21.68 -16.26 -0.90
C VAL A 114 20.89 -17.20 -1.81
N PRO A 115 21.09 -18.52 -1.74
CA PRO A 115 20.31 -19.50 -2.46
C PRO A 115 18.81 -19.38 -2.18
N ALA A 116 17.97 -19.58 -3.20
CA ALA A 116 16.52 -19.42 -3.12
C ALA A 116 15.87 -20.29 -2.04
N GLU A 117 16.37 -21.50 -1.82
CA GLU A 117 15.91 -22.43 -0.80
C GLU A 117 16.04 -21.82 0.61
N LYS A 118 17.20 -21.24 0.91
CA LYS A 118 17.44 -20.57 2.19
C LYS A 118 16.62 -19.29 2.36
N LEU A 119 16.44 -18.53 1.27
CA LEU A 119 15.60 -17.34 1.29
C LEU A 119 14.13 -17.67 1.58
N GLY A 120 13.63 -18.79 1.03
CA GLY A 120 12.26 -19.23 1.25
C GLY A 120 11.95 -19.65 2.69
N GLU A 121 12.95 -20.12 3.43
CA GLU A 121 12.85 -20.50 4.84
C GLU A 121 13.16 -19.35 5.81
N SER A 122 13.72 -18.25 5.30
CA SER A 122 14.19 -17.14 6.13
C SER A 122 13.04 -16.25 6.60
N ALA A 123 13.04 -15.94 7.89
CA ALA A 123 12.18 -14.89 8.45
C ALA A 123 12.68 -13.46 8.11
N TYR A 124 13.97 -13.32 7.74
CA TYR A 124 14.61 -12.02 7.48
C TYR A 124 15.53 -12.07 6.25
N PRO A 125 15.00 -12.28 5.03
CA PRO A 125 15.79 -12.52 3.81
C PRO A 125 16.83 -11.44 3.51
N LEU A 126 16.49 -10.18 3.73
CA LEU A 126 17.39 -9.05 3.49
C LEU A 126 18.55 -9.01 4.49
N TYR A 127 18.32 -9.40 5.74
CA TYR A 127 19.36 -9.51 6.76
C TYR A 127 20.30 -10.68 6.48
N ASP A 128 19.78 -11.82 6.04
CA ASP A 128 20.59 -12.97 5.64
C ASP A 128 21.49 -12.65 4.44
N ALA A 129 20.98 -11.87 3.49
CA ALA A 129 21.78 -11.34 2.39
C ALA A 129 22.92 -10.44 2.89
N ALA A 130 22.68 -9.61 3.90
CA ALA A 130 23.71 -8.79 4.51
C ALA A 130 24.77 -9.64 5.23
N LEU A 131 24.34 -10.66 5.98
CA LEU A 131 25.25 -11.60 6.65
C LEU A 131 26.15 -12.35 5.66
N ALA A 132 25.60 -12.76 4.51
CA ALA A 132 26.35 -13.45 3.46
C ALA A 132 27.51 -12.61 2.90
N THR A 133 27.45 -11.28 3.03
CA THR A 133 28.56 -10.41 2.61
C THR A 133 29.80 -10.52 3.50
N GLY A 134 29.66 -10.94 4.74
CA GLY A 134 30.73 -10.93 5.74
C GLY A 134 31.22 -9.53 6.16
N LYS A 135 30.59 -8.46 5.68
CA LYS A 135 31.04 -7.07 5.89
C LYS A 135 30.22 -6.40 7.00
N LEU A 136 30.85 -6.17 8.14
CA LEU A 136 30.17 -5.60 9.32
C LEU A 136 29.46 -4.27 9.04
N TYR A 137 30.06 -3.39 8.23
CA TYR A 137 29.45 -2.10 7.89
C TYR A 137 28.15 -2.25 7.08
N VAL A 138 28.07 -3.27 6.21
CA VAL A 138 26.86 -3.57 5.45
C VAL A 138 25.75 -4.06 6.38
N ILE A 139 26.08 -4.95 7.30
CA ILE A 139 25.14 -5.51 8.29
C ILE A 139 24.56 -4.38 9.16
N ILE A 140 25.43 -3.50 9.68
CA ILE A 140 25.00 -2.36 10.51
C ILE A 140 24.15 -1.39 9.69
N ALA A 141 24.58 -1.02 8.47
CA ALA A 141 23.86 -0.10 7.63
C ALA A 141 22.44 -0.63 7.33
N LEU A 142 22.35 -1.92 6.99
CA LEU A 142 21.06 -2.54 6.67
C LEU A 142 20.16 -2.67 7.90
N PHE A 143 20.71 -2.98 9.05
CA PHE A 143 19.96 -3.02 10.31
C PHE A 143 19.35 -1.66 10.64
N VAL A 144 20.13 -0.59 10.54
CA VAL A 144 19.64 0.79 10.72
C VAL A 144 18.58 1.14 9.66
N GLY A 145 18.83 0.81 8.39
CA GLY A 145 17.89 1.05 7.30
C GLY A 145 16.56 0.35 7.50
N THR A 146 16.59 -0.89 7.97
CA THR A 146 15.36 -1.67 8.26
C THR A 146 14.56 -1.04 9.39
N ILE A 147 15.21 -0.62 10.48
CA ILE A 147 14.51 0.10 11.58
C ILE A 147 13.86 1.38 11.04
N MET A 148 14.59 2.16 10.24
CA MET A 148 14.06 3.39 9.64
C MET A 148 12.88 3.09 8.71
N ALA A 149 12.97 2.07 7.87
CA ALA A 149 11.88 1.64 6.99
C ALA A 149 10.63 1.24 7.77
N CYS A 150 10.77 0.46 8.84
CA CYS A 150 9.65 0.07 9.71
C CYS A 150 8.99 1.29 10.37
N LEU A 151 9.78 2.24 10.87
CA LEU A 151 9.26 3.48 11.47
C LEU A 151 8.51 4.34 10.43
N ALA A 152 9.06 4.48 9.22
CA ALA A 152 8.41 5.23 8.15
C ALA A 152 7.08 4.58 7.74
N SER A 153 7.06 3.26 7.57
CA SER A 153 5.88 2.48 7.21
C SER A 153 4.79 2.61 8.28
N ALA A 154 5.11 2.38 9.55
CA ALA A 154 4.17 2.51 10.65
C ALA A 154 3.59 3.94 10.74
N ASN A 155 4.42 4.96 10.60
CA ASN A 155 4.00 6.35 10.62
C ASN A 155 3.09 6.70 9.44
N GLY A 156 3.39 6.20 8.23
CA GLY A 156 2.57 6.34 7.02
C GLY A 156 1.21 5.67 7.18
N CYS A 157 1.16 4.41 7.59
CA CYS A 157 -0.08 3.67 7.80
C CYS A 157 -1.01 4.34 8.83
N ILE A 158 -0.46 4.85 9.94
CA ILE A 158 -1.26 5.60 10.94
C ILE A 158 -1.80 6.89 10.34
N ASN A 159 -1.00 7.60 9.55
CA ASN A 159 -1.43 8.82 8.87
C ASN A 159 -2.63 8.54 7.96
N ASP A 160 -2.53 7.55 7.10
CA ASP A 160 -3.54 7.22 6.10
C ASP A 160 -4.81 6.65 6.75
N ALA A 161 -4.66 5.72 7.69
CA ALA A 161 -5.78 5.16 8.42
C ALA A 161 -6.55 6.23 9.21
N SER A 162 -5.86 7.16 9.89
CA SER A 162 -6.51 8.22 10.66
C SER A 162 -7.32 9.16 9.77
N ARG A 163 -6.88 9.42 8.53
CA ARG A 163 -7.59 10.23 7.55
C ARG A 163 -8.80 9.50 6.97
N ALA A 164 -8.67 8.22 6.67
CA ALA A 164 -9.78 7.39 6.23
C ALA A 164 -10.89 7.36 7.30
N TRP A 165 -10.52 7.16 8.57
CA TRP A 165 -11.47 7.20 9.68
C TRP A 165 -12.12 8.57 9.83
N PHE A 166 -11.35 9.65 9.72
CA PHE A 166 -11.88 11.01 9.75
C PHE A 166 -12.89 11.26 8.62
N ALA A 167 -12.55 10.90 7.38
CA ALA A 167 -13.43 11.07 6.22
C ALA A 167 -14.73 10.29 6.40
N MET A 168 -14.64 9.00 6.76
CA MET A 168 -15.83 8.18 7.03
C MET A 168 -16.71 8.75 8.16
N SER A 169 -16.09 9.34 9.18
CA SER A 169 -16.84 9.97 10.28
C SER A 169 -17.51 11.26 9.84
N ARG A 170 -16.84 12.08 9.02
CA ARG A 170 -17.39 13.30 8.42
C ARG A 170 -18.60 12.98 7.55
N ASP A 171 -18.52 11.89 6.79
CA ASP A 171 -19.60 11.43 5.90
C ASP A 171 -20.71 10.66 6.65
N GLY A 172 -20.63 10.54 7.99
CA GLY A 172 -21.65 9.88 8.80
C GLY A 172 -21.61 8.35 8.81
N LEU A 173 -20.63 7.74 8.13
CA LEU A 173 -20.50 6.27 8.03
C LEU A 173 -20.14 5.63 9.38
N ILE A 174 -19.32 6.31 10.19
CA ILE A 174 -18.93 5.88 11.53
C ILE A 174 -19.26 6.99 12.57
N PRO A 175 -19.14 6.72 13.87
CA PRO A 175 -19.53 7.69 14.89
C PRO A 175 -18.81 9.05 14.74
N PRO A 176 -19.51 10.19 14.96
CA PRO A 176 -19.00 11.54 14.69
C PRO A 176 -17.85 11.98 15.61
N ILE A 177 -17.52 11.15 16.60
CA ILE A 177 -16.42 11.42 17.54
C ILE A 177 -15.07 11.53 16.81
N PHE A 178 -14.91 10.81 15.69
CA PHE A 178 -13.67 10.78 14.89
C PHE A 178 -13.56 11.94 13.89
N ALA A 179 -14.65 12.67 13.62
CA ALA A 179 -14.66 13.86 12.76
C ALA A 179 -14.07 15.11 13.44
N LYS A 180 -13.64 15.03 14.69
CA LYS A 180 -13.07 16.17 15.41
C LYS A 180 -11.60 16.33 15.11
N THR A 181 -11.22 17.53 14.67
CA THR A 181 -9.82 17.93 14.45
C THR A 181 -9.25 18.64 15.67
N HIS A 182 -7.93 18.56 15.83
CA HIS A 182 -7.22 19.25 16.90
C HIS A 182 -7.28 20.79 16.68
N PRO A 183 -7.63 21.62 17.70
CA PRO A 183 -7.79 23.06 17.51
C PRO A 183 -6.57 23.76 16.92
N LYS A 184 -5.37 23.41 17.39
CA LYS A 184 -4.08 24.01 16.96
C LYS A 184 -3.52 23.36 15.71
N TYR A 185 -3.49 22.03 15.64
CA TYR A 185 -2.76 21.29 14.60
C TYR A 185 -3.63 20.87 13.40
N LYS A 186 -4.95 21.05 13.50
CA LYS A 186 -5.94 20.68 12.47
C LYS A 186 -5.88 19.21 12.02
N THR A 187 -5.29 18.35 12.82
CA THR A 187 -5.15 16.91 12.57
C THR A 187 -6.30 16.10 13.18
N PRO A 188 -6.67 14.93 12.64
CA PRO A 188 -7.72 14.07 13.18
C PRO A 188 -7.23 13.28 14.40
N TYR A 189 -6.88 13.98 15.47
CA TYR A 189 -6.19 13.42 16.63
C TYR A 189 -6.93 12.27 17.33
N ARG A 190 -8.26 12.28 17.32
CA ARG A 190 -9.05 11.20 17.94
C ARG A 190 -8.97 9.90 17.15
N ALA A 191 -9.00 9.98 15.83
CA ALA A 191 -8.79 8.82 14.97
C ALA A 191 -7.37 8.27 15.14
N THR A 192 -6.36 9.15 15.18
CA THR A 192 -4.96 8.76 15.39
C THR A 192 -4.77 8.04 16.73
N VAL A 193 -5.29 8.61 17.83
CA VAL A 193 -5.15 8.00 19.17
C VAL A 193 -5.91 6.67 19.28
N PHE A 194 -7.07 6.55 18.64
CA PHE A 194 -7.86 5.32 18.64
C PHE A 194 -7.16 4.15 17.94
N LEU A 195 -6.39 4.41 16.89
CA LEU A 195 -5.68 3.36 16.15
C LEU A 195 -4.49 2.78 16.91
N LEU A 196 -3.88 3.55 17.83
CA LEU A 196 -2.68 3.11 18.54
C LEU A 196 -2.89 1.84 19.38
N PRO A 197 -3.88 1.72 20.28
CA PRO A 197 -4.07 0.51 21.07
C PRO A 197 -4.42 -0.70 20.22
N ILE A 198 -5.12 -0.51 19.10
CA ILE A 198 -5.44 -1.58 18.16
C ILE A 198 -4.16 -2.10 17.51
N SER A 199 -3.31 -1.20 16.99
CA SER A 199 -2.04 -1.57 16.37
C SER A 199 -1.11 -2.28 17.36
N MET A 200 -1.04 -1.79 18.60
CA MET A 200 -0.25 -2.42 19.66
C MET A 200 -0.77 -3.81 20.01
N ALA A 201 -2.10 -3.98 20.15
CA ALA A 201 -2.68 -5.28 20.43
C ALA A 201 -2.29 -6.31 19.37
N PHE A 202 -2.40 -5.98 18.08
CA PHE A 202 -1.98 -6.87 17.00
C PHE A 202 -0.47 -7.15 17.01
N ALA A 203 0.36 -6.16 17.31
CA ALA A 203 1.81 -6.34 17.38
C ALA A 203 2.23 -7.38 18.43
N PHE A 204 1.51 -7.45 19.56
CA PHE A 204 1.79 -8.41 20.62
C PHE A 204 1.25 -9.83 20.38
N THR A 205 0.38 -10.02 19.38
CA THR A 205 -0.16 -11.38 19.08
C THR A 205 0.84 -12.29 18.39
N GLY A 206 1.88 -11.74 17.75
CA GLY A 206 2.81 -12.49 16.91
C GLY A 206 2.19 -13.03 15.61
N MET A 207 0.95 -12.67 15.28
CA MET A 207 0.19 -13.15 14.12
C MET A 207 0.51 -12.33 12.86
N LEU A 208 1.79 -12.16 12.54
CA LEU A 208 2.23 -11.29 11.44
C LEU A 208 1.64 -11.73 10.10
N ASP A 209 1.74 -13.03 9.78
CA ASP A 209 1.29 -13.57 8.48
C ASP A 209 -0.21 -13.39 8.28
N GLN A 210 -1.00 -13.59 9.34
CA GLN A 210 -2.45 -13.42 9.28
C GLN A 210 -2.83 -11.94 9.07
N VAL A 211 -2.14 -11.03 9.77
CA VAL A 211 -2.37 -9.58 9.64
C VAL A 211 -1.97 -9.11 8.24
N VAL A 212 -0.83 -9.55 7.73
CA VAL A 212 -0.36 -9.24 6.37
C VAL A 212 -1.34 -9.73 5.33
N THR A 213 -1.73 -11.01 5.41
CA THR A 213 -2.67 -11.64 4.45
C THR A 213 -4.04 -10.96 4.48
N PHE A 214 -4.56 -10.63 5.68
CA PHE A 214 -5.81 -9.88 5.81
C PHE A 214 -5.71 -8.48 5.21
N SER A 215 -4.57 -7.80 5.39
CA SER A 215 -4.33 -6.46 4.82
C SER A 215 -4.29 -6.50 3.29
N ILE A 216 -3.60 -7.49 2.71
CA ILE A 216 -3.57 -7.70 1.24
C ILE A 216 -4.97 -7.97 0.71
N PHE A 217 -5.74 -8.86 1.35
CA PHE A 217 -7.11 -9.16 0.97
C PHE A 217 -7.98 -7.89 0.99
N SER A 218 -7.86 -7.09 2.05
CA SER A 218 -8.61 -5.82 2.19
C SER A 218 -8.26 -4.82 1.09
N ALA A 219 -6.99 -4.68 0.75
CA ALA A 219 -6.55 -3.82 -0.34
C ALA A 219 -7.06 -4.30 -1.70
N LEU A 220 -7.00 -5.61 -1.97
CA LEU A 220 -7.54 -6.17 -3.22
C LEU A 220 -9.05 -5.92 -3.36
N MET A 221 -9.81 -5.98 -2.26
CA MET A 221 -11.24 -5.62 -2.28
C MET A 221 -11.44 -4.14 -2.65
N VAL A 222 -10.61 -3.25 -2.09
CA VAL A 222 -10.65 -1.81 -2.46
C VAL A 222 -10.26 -1.62 -3.93
N TYR A 223 -9.28 -2.34 -4.45
CA TYR A 223 -8.87 -2.25 -5.85
C TYR A 223 -9.94 -2.77 -6.80
N VAL A 224 -10.65 -3.86 -6.47
CA VAL A 224 -11.83 -4.32 -7.23
C VAL A 224 -12.88 -3.22 -7.30
N LEU A 225 -13.23 -2.63 -6.15
CA LEU A 225 -14.21 -1.54 -6.11
C LEU A 225 -13.74 -0.32 -6.90
N THR A 226 -12.46 0.01 -6.85
CA THR A 226 -11.87 1.12 -7.60
C THR A 226 -11.99 0.91 -9.10
N VAL A 227 -11.72 -0.30 -9.60
CA VAL A 227 -11.91 -0.63 -11.02
C VAL A 227 -13.38 -0.49 -11.42
N ILE A 228 -14.31 -1.02 -10.64
CA ILE A 228 -15.74 -0.90 -10.89
C ILE A 228 -16.19 0.57 -10.90
N MET A 229 -15.77 1.33 -9.88
CA MET A 229 -16.10 2.76 -9.78
C MET A 229 -15.51 3.57 -10.92
N MET A 230 -14.35 3.21 -11.44
CA MET A 230 -13.75 3.89 -12.58
C MET A 230 -14.60 3.74 -13.85
N PHE A 231 -15.15 2.55 -14.12
CA PHE A 231 -16.07 2.35 -15.25
C PHE A 231 -17.35 3.15 -15.06
N TRP A 232 -17.93 3.13 -13.85
CA TRP A 232 -19.12 3.90 -13.52
C TRP A 232 -18.89 5.41 -13.65
N PHE A 233 -17.78 5.90 -13.10
CA PHE A 233 -17.42 7.31 -13.17
C PHE A 233 -17.28 7.79 -14.62
N ARG A 234 -16.66 7.01 -15.49
CA ARG A 234 -16.54 7.36 -16.90
C ARG A 234 -17.85 7.31 -17.67
N LYS A 235 -18.77 6.45 -17.25
CA LYS A 235 -20.14 6.40 -17.80
C LYS A 235 -20.93 7.63 -17.37
N MET A 236 -20.82 8.04 -16.11
CA MET A 236 -21.53 9.21 -15.58
C MET A 236 -20.96 10.54 -16.07
N TYR A 237 -19.64 10.59 -16.21
CA TYR A 237 -18.91 11.80 -16.66
C TYR A 237 -18.04 11.42 -17.86
N PRO A 238 -18.58 11.49 -19.09
CA PRO A 238 -17.79 11.27 -20.32
C PRO A 238 -16.60 12.23 -20.45
N LEU A 239 -15.65 11.89 -21.32
CA LEU A 239 -14.51 12.77 -21.61
C LEU A 239 -15.00 14.13 -22.12
N GLY A 240 -14.45 15.22 -21.55
CA GLY A 240 -14.82 16.59 -21.92
C GLY A 240 -15.94 17.21 -21.06
N THR A 241 -16.59 16.45 -20.16
CA THR A 241 -17.61 17.00 -19.24
C THR A 241 -17.01 17.65 -18.02
N ILE A 242 -15.85 17.18 -17.59
CA ILE A 242 -15.08 17.72 -16.46
C ILE A 242 -13.60 17.83 -16.85
N GLU A 243 -12.92 18.84 -16.30
CA GLU A 243 -11.49 18.96 -16.45
C GLU A 243 -10.76 17.89 -15.63
N ARG A 244 -9.88 17.14 -16.28
CA ARG A 244 -9.12 16.05 -15.65
C ARG A 244 -7.63 16.37 -15.72
N GLY A 245 -6.96 16.34 -14.58
CA GLY A 245 -5.50 16.51 -14.51
C GLY A 245 -4.71 15.36 -15.17
N TYR A 246 -5.32 14.19 -15.24
CA TYR A 246 -4.75 13.01 -15.92
C TYR A 246 -5.85 12.16 -16.56
N VAL A 247 -5.59 11.75 -17.77
CA VAL A 247 -6.46 10.81 -18.50
C VAL A 247 -5.62 9.59 -18.84
N ALA A 248 -6.01 8.41 -18.31
CA ALA A 248 -5.32 7.16 -18.63
C ALA A 248 -5.39 6.87 -20.13
N PRO A 249 -4.25 6.64 -20.79
CA PRO A 249 -4.23 6.31 -22.22
C PRO A 249 -4.85 4.94 -22.46
N ILE A 250 -5.37 4.73 -23.67
CA ILE A 250 -5.84 3.40 -24.16
C ILE A 250 -6.92 2.78 -23.24
N HIS A 251 -7.73 3.61 -22.58
CA HIS A 251 -8.86 3.07 -21.81
C HIS A 251 -9.81 2.28 -22.74
N PRO A 252 -10.33 1.08 -22.34
CA PRO A 252 -10.33 0.50 -20.98
C PRO A 252 -9.19 -0.49 -20.67
N VAL A 253 -8.20 -0.63 -21.55
CA VAL A 253 -7.19 -1.70 -21.47
C VAL A 253 -6.45 -1.76 -20.12
N PRO A 254 -5.91 -0.66 -19.56
CA PRO A 254 -5.21 -0.73 -18.27
C PRO A 254 -6.10 -1.22 -17.13
N ALA A 255 -7.38 -0.86 -17.14
CA ALA A 255 -8.33 -1.30 -16.14
C ALA A 255 -8.69 -2.78 -16.25
N LEU A 256 -8.80 -3.29 -17.46
CA LEU A 256 -9.03 -4.72 -17.68
C LEU A 256 -7.82 -5.55 -17.27
N ILE A 257 -6.60 -5.10 -17.59
CA ILE A 257 -5.37 -5.74 -17.13
C ILE A 257 -5.32 -5.75 -15.59
N ALA A 258 -5.62 -4.63 -14.95
CA ALA A 258 -5.68 -4.56 -13.49
C ALA A 258 -6.71 -5.53 -12.91
N ALA A 259 -7.91 -5.63 -13.50
CA ALA A 259 -8.94 -6.56 -13.07
C ALA A 259 -8.49 -8.03 -13.18
N VAL A 260 -7.82 -8.39 -14.27
CA VAL A 260 -7.28 -9.75 -14.46
C VAL A 260 -6.20 -10.05 -13.43
N LEU A 261 -5.24 -9.14 -13.21
CA LEU A 261 -4.17 -9.32 -12.23
C LEU A 261 -4.71 -9.42 -10.80
N ILE A 262 -5.69 -8.61 -10.44
CA ILE A 262 -6.39 -8.70 -9.14
C ILE A 262 -7.05 -10.08 -9.00
N GLY A 263 -7.76 -10.54 -10.03
CA GLY A 263 -8.39 -11.87 -10.04
C GLY A 263 -7.39 -13.01 -9.86
N MET A 264 -6.25 -12.95 -10.57
CA MET A 264 -5.17 -13.93 -10.42
C MET A 264 -4.58 -13.90 -9.00
N THR A 265 -4.38 -12.71 -8.43
CA THR A 265 -3.85 -12.58 -7.06
C THR A 265 -4.84 -13.14 -6.02
N LEU A 266 -6.14 -12.87 -6.17
CA LEU A 266 -7.17 -13.45 -5.30
C LEU A 266 -7.22 -14.97 -5.41
N LEU A 267 -7.04 -15.51 -6.62
CA LEU A 267 -6.91 -16.95 -6.82
C LEU A 267 -5.67 -17.51 -6.11
N GLY A 268 -4.53 -16.86 -6.24
CA GLY A 268 -3.30 -17.24 -5.53
C GLY A 268 -3.47 -17.23 -4.00
N MET A 269 -4.13 -16.21 -3.47
CA MET A 269 -4.47 -16.15 -2.04
C MET A 269 -5.41 -17.30 -1.63
N TYR A 270 -6.41 -17.61 -2.46
CA TYR A 270 -7.31 -18.74 -2.17
C TYR A 270 -6.57 -20.06 -2.10
N LEU A 271 -5.62 -20.29 -3.01
CA LEU A 271 -4.84 -21.53 -3.04
C LEU A 271 -3.92 -21.69 -1.82
N GLY A 272 -3.35 -20.59 -1.30
CA GLY A 272 -2.40 -20.62 -0.20
C GLY A 272 -3.00 -20.33 1.19
N TYR A 273 -4.04 -19.48 1.25
CA TYR A 273 -4.51 -18.87 2.51
C TYR A 273 -6.04 -18.80 2.60
N TRP A 274 -6.74 -19.81 2.13
CA TRP A 274 -8.21 -19.83 2.06
C TRP A 274 -8.90 -19.59 3.42
N ILE A 275 -8.30 -20.04 4.53
CA ILE A 275 -8.83 -19.82 5.90
C ILE A 275 -8.84 -18.32 6.22
N ASN A 276 -7.76 -17.60 5.88
CA ASN A 276 -7.64 -16.16 6.12
C ASN A 276 -8.63 -15.37 5.26
N ILE A 277 -8.89 -15.83 4.03
CA ILE A 277 -9.92 -15.24 3.16
C ILE A 277 -11.31 -15.42 3.76
N LEU A 278 -11.64 -16.61 4.24
CA LEU A 278 -12.92 -16.83 4.91
C LEU A 278 -13.10 -15.91 6.13
N GLY A 279 -12.05 -15.76 6.94
CA GLY A 279 -12.04 -14.80 8.05
C GLY A 279 -12.28 -13.36 7.58
N GLY A 280 -11.63 -12.95 6.50
CA GLY A 280 -11.81 -11.63 5.88
C GLY A 280 -13.24 -11.42 5.35
N VAL A 281 -13.78 -12.38 4.62
CA VAL A 281 -15.16 -12.34 4.11
C VAL A 281 -16.15 -12.26 5.26
N ALA A 282 -15.98 -13.08 6.30
CA ALA A 282 -16.85 -13.06 7.48
C ALA A 282 -16.78 -11.70 8.19
N PHE A 283 -15.59 -11.12 8.34
CA PHE A 283 -15.43 -9.79 8.92
C PHE A 283 -16.18 -8.73 8.12
N TYR A 284 -16.00 -8.68 6.80
CA TYR A 284 -16.68 -7.71 5.95
C TYR A 284 -18.20 -7.92 5.91
N PHE A 285 -18.65 -9.17 5.94
CA PHE A 285 -20.07 -9.48 6.04
C PHE A 285 -20.68 -8.95 7.34
N LEU A 286 -20.05 -9.24 8.48
CA LEU A 286 -20.51 -8.77 9.80
C LEU A 286 -20.47 -7.24 9.90
N ALA A 287 -19.40 -6.62 9.39
CA ALA A 287 -19.29 -5.17 9.33
C ALA A 287 -20.40 -4.55 8.46
N SER A 288 -20.71 -5.16 7.31
CA SER A 288 -21.81 -4.73 6.43
C SER A 288 -23.18 -4.87 7.08
N VAL A 289 -23.45 -5.99 7.75
CA VAL A 289 -24.70 -6.19 8.50
C VAL A 289 -24.85 -5.17 9.63
N TRP A 290 -23.75 -4.93 10.39
CA TRP A 290 -23.74 -3.91 11.42
C TRP A 290 -24.04 -2.53 10.85
N PHE A 291 -23.36 -2.17 9.75
CA PHE A 291 -23.54 -0.90 9.06
C PHE A 291 -24.99 -0.71 8.58
N LEU A 292 -25.56 -1.69 7.89
CA LEU A 292 -26.94 -1.64 7.40
C LEU A 292 -27.96 -1.49 8.53
N LYS A 293 -27.77 -2.22 9.63
CA LYS A 293 -28.70 -2.20 10.77
C LYS A 293 -28.58 -0.94 11.65
N ARG A 294 -27.37 -0.42 11.82
CA ARG A 294 -27.10 0.61 12.85
C ARG A 294 -26.79 1.98 12.26
N ARG A 295 -26.14 2.05 11.10
CA ARG A 295 -25.61 3.31 10.58
C ARG A 295 -26.37 3.86 9.37
N LEU A 296 -26.93 3.01 8.52
CA LEU A 296 -27.60 3.44 7.29
C LEU A 296 -28.71 4.48 7.56
N LYS A 297 -29.40 4.35 8.67
CA LYS A 297 -30.47 5.30 9.07
C LYS A 297 -29.95 6.70 9.43
N PHE A 298 -28.68 6.87 9.80
CA PHE A 298 -28.08 8.16 10.14
C PHE A 298 -27.43 8.85 8.95
N ILE A 299 -27.36 8.18 7.79
CA ILE A 299 -26.79 8.75 6.57
C ILE A 299 -27.88 9.58 5.90
N ASP A 300 -27.58 10.85 5.69
CA ASP A 300 -28.43 11.72 4.88
C ASP A 300 -28.30 11.35 3.41
N LYS A 301 -29.26 10.55 2.94
CA LYS A 301 -29.30 10.13 1.53
C LYS A 301 -29.38 11.31 0.55
N SER A 302 -29.86 12.47 1.01
CA SER A 302 -29.97 13.67 0.18
C SER A 302 -28.59 14.20 -0.23
N GLN A 303 -27.56 14.02 0.58
CA GLN A 303 -26.20 14.41 0.25
C GLN A 303 -25.60 13.57 -0.88
N PHE A 304 -25.85 12.25 -0.87
CA PHE A 304 -25.40 11.37 -1.95
C PHE A 304 -26.16 11.61 -3.25
N LEU A 305 -27.46 11.88 -3.17
CA LEU A 305 -28.26 12.22 -4.33
C LEU A 305 -27.86 13.58 -4.92
N LYS A 306 -27.55 14.59 -4.06
CA LYS A 306 -27.05 15.88 -4.50
C LYS A 306 -25.68 15.77 -5.16
N ALA A 307 -24.76 14.96 -4.63
CA ALA A 307 -23.47 14.71 -5.25
C ALA A 307 -23.59 14.07 -6.64
N GLY A 308 -24.54 13.14 -6.82
CA GLY A 308 -24.82 12.51 -8.12
C GLY A 308 -25.54 13.42 -9.14
N THR A 309 -26.24 14.46 -8.66
CA THR A 309 -26.97 15.41 -9.49
C THR A 309 -26.30 16.77 -9.64
N GLN A 310 -25.26 17.03 -8.86
CA GLN A 310 -24.49 18.25 -8.92
C GLN A 310 -23.81 18.36 -10.29
N LYS A 311 -24.30 19.28 -11.13
CA LYS A 311 -23.57 19.65 -12.36
C LYS A 311 -22.25 20.28 -11.94
N TRP A 312 -21.15 19.63 -12.30
CA TRP A 312 -19.81 20.23 -12.11
C TRP A 312 -19.75 21.54 -12.90
N PRO A 313 -19.17 22.60 -12.32
CA PRO A 313 -19.00 23.86 -13.04
C PRO A 313 -18.25 23.61 -14.34
N LYS A 314 -18.68 24.28 -15.40
CA LYS A 314 -17.97 24.19 -16.68
C LYS A 314 -16.56 24.76 -16.51
N PRO A 315 -15.54 24.27 -17.24
CA PRO A 315 -14.14 24.69 -17.08
C PRO A 315 -13.87 26.19 -17.15
N LYS A 316 -14.82 26.98 -17.63
CA LYS A 316 -14.72 28.46 -17.75
C LYS A 316 -15.23 29.21 -16.50
N GLU A 317 -15.74 28.52 -15.49
CA GLU A 317 -16.33 29.11 -14.27
C GLU A 317 -15.44 28.93 -13.04
N LEU A 318 -14.26 28.34 -13.20
CA LEU A 318 -13.18 28.20 -12.22
C LEU A 318 -11.98 29.07 -12.61
#